data_95e16836ff1f9d2928108c8b4d84ab31
#
_entry.id   95e16836ff1f9d2928108c8b4d84ab31
#
_cell.length_a   1.000
_cell.length_b   1.000
_cell.length_c   1.000
_cell.angle_alpha   90.00
_cell.angle_beta   90.00
_cell.angle_gamma   90.00
#
_symmetry.space_group_name_H-M   'P 1'
#
loop_
_entity.id
_entity.type
_entity.pdbx_description
1 polymer ?
#
loop_
_entity_poly.entity_id
_entity_poly.type
_entity_poly.pdbx_seq_one_letter_code
_entity_poly.pdbx_strand_id
1 'polypeptide(L)'
;MANSQLRSDAVRNRDRILDAARELFASSTDVSMCEVARRAGVGQATLYRNFPDHRALTAEVLVEQIERITELGVERAGDPDAFFVLLRNLVEDMADLYALGELARRDACVGSQLEQHRERIAELMKRPLSDAKAAGTLRRDTSLDDVFLVLLMAKGAMTRAQGAAARGAAANRALTLTLEGLMPSSARI
;
A
#
# COMPACT_ATOMS: atom_id res chain seq x y z
N MET A 1 -0.01 37.37 -7.95
CA MET A 1 -0.69 36.33 -8.77
C MET A 1 0.28 35.26 -9.34
N ALA A 2 1.43 35.62 -9.92
CA ALA A 2 2.40 34.64 -10.48
C ALA A 2 2.92 33.58 -9.48
N ASN A 3 3.15 33.97 -8.22
CA ASN A 3 3.72 33.07 -7.19
C ASN A 3 2.71 32.00 -6.70
N SER A 4 1.40 32.30 -6.75
CA SER A 4 0.34 31.33 -6.40
C SER A 4 0.18 30.29 -7.52
N GLN A 5 0.34 30.69 -8.77
CA GLN A 5 0.24 29.82 -9.93
C GLN A 5 1.42 28.84 -10.01
N LEU A 6 2.64 29.34 -9.74
CA LEU A 6 3.84 28.49 -9.69
C LEU A 6 3.77 27.43 -8.57
N ARG A 7 3.21 27.79 -7.41
CA ARG A 7 3.00 26.81 -6.32
C ARG A 7 1.95 25.76 -6.68
N SER A 8 0.84 26.16 -7.30
CA SER A 8 -0.20 25.24 -7.77
C SER A 8 0.31 24.29 -8.86
N ASP A 9 1.17 24.78 -9.76
CA ASP A 9 1.77 23.95 -10.81
C ASP A 9 2.79 22.96 -10.21
N ALA A 10 3.54 23.36 -9.18
CA ALA A 10 4.49 22.48 -8.49
C ALA A 10 3.76 21.34 -7.76
N VAL A 11 2.66 21.64 -7.06
CA VAL A 11 1.83 20.62 -6.40
C VAL A 11 1.26 19.64 -7.44
N ARG A 12 0.62 20.15 -8.50
CA ARG A 12 0.07 19.30 -9.57
C ARG A 12 1.12 18.42 -10.24
N ASN A 13 2.33 18.93 -10.46
CA ASN A 13 3.41 18.13 -11.02
C ASN A 13 3.88 17.03 -10.07
N ARG A 14 3.93 17.31 -8.76
CA ARG A 14 4.26 16.32 -7.73
C ARG A 14 3.23 15.19 -7.72
N ASP A 15 1.93 15.51 -7.68
CA ASP A 15 0.84 14.53 -7.68
C ASP A 15 0.90 13.65 -8.93
N ARG A 16 1.09 14.25 -10.13
CA ARG A 16 1.24 13.50 -11.38
C ARG A 16 2.43 12.56 -11.39
N ILE A 17 3.54 12.94 -10.75
CA ILE A 17 4.73 12.08 -10.61
C ILE A 17 4.42 10.88 -9.71
N LEU A 18 3.73 11.09 -8.59
CA LEU A 18 3.38 10.05 -7.64
C LEU A 18 2.35 9.07 -8.23
N ASP A 19 1.34 9.57 -8.94
CA ASP A 19 0.39 8.74 -9.67
C ASP A 19 1.08 7.85 -10.72
N ALA A 20 1.96 8.45 -11.52
CA ALA A 20 2.73 7.71 -12.52
C ALA A 20 3.66 6.66 -11.90
N ALA A 21 4.27 6.98 -10.76
CA ALA A 21 5.12 6.04 -10.03
C ALA A 21 4.31 4.84 -9.51
N ARG A 22 3.13 5.06 -8.92
CA ARG A 22 2.24 3.98 -8.46
C ARG A 22 1.82 3.06 -9.61
N GLU A 23 1.37 3.61 -10.73
CA GLU A 23 1.00 2.82 -11.91
C GLU A 23 2.17 1.95 -12.44
N LEU A 24 3.37 2.51 -12.48
CA LEU A 24 4.56 1.78 -12.93
C LEU A 24 4.99 0.71 -11.93
N PHE A 25 4.98 1.00 -10.63
CA PHE A 25 5.29 0.03 -9.58
C PHE A 25 4.29 -1.14 -9.54
N ALA A 26 3.03 -0.91 -9.91
CA ALA A 26 2.05 -1.98 -10.07
C ALA A 26 2.35 -2.90 -11.26
N SER A 27 2.95 -2.37 -12.33
CA SER A 27 3.11 -3.10 -13.60
C SER A 27 4.49 -3.70 -13.81
N SER A 28 5.56 -3.07 -13.32
CA SER A 28 6.96 -3.43 -13.61
C SER A 28 7.82 -3.44 -12.36
N THR A 29 8.76 -4.38 -12.31
CA THR A 29 9.79 -4.46 -11.25
C THR A 29 11.07 -3.70 -11.58
N ASP A 30 11.17 -3.15 -12.79
CA ASP A 30 12.32 -2.37 -13.28
C ASP A 30 11.81 -1.01 -13.77
N VAL A 31 11.52 -0.11 -12.83
CA VAL A 31 10.99 1.22 -13.10
C VAL A 31 12.12 2.23 -13.01
N SER A 32 12.38 2.93 -14.12
CA SER A 32 13.38 4.00 -14.16
C SER A 32 12.76 5.38 -13.88
N MET A 33 13.54 6.30 -13.30
CA MET A 33 13.12 7.69 -13.10
C MET A 33 12.74 8.38 -14.45
N CYS A 34 13.41 8.02 -15.53
CA CYS A 34 13.09 8.53 -16.86
C CYS A 34 11.68 8.09 -17.33
N GLU A 35 11.32 6.86 -17.05
CA GLU A 35 10.01 6.31 -17.37
C GLU A 35 8.90 6.97 -16.54
N VAL A 36 9.15 7.20 -15.25
CA VAL A 36 8.24 7.97 -14.39
C VAL A 36 8.02 9.38 -14.93
N ALA A 37 9.08 10.11 -15.31
CA ALA A 37 8.97 11.45 -15.90
C ALA A 37 8.11 11.44 -17.18
N ARG A 38 8.37 10.49 -18.07
CA ARG A 38 7.63 10.30 -19.33
C ARG A 38 6.14 10.00 -19.05
N ARG A 39 5.86 9.08 -18.12
CA ARG A 39 4.49 8.69 -17.76
C ARG A 39 3.72 9.84 -17.10
N ALA A 40 4.38 10.60 -16.22
CA ALA A 40 3.83 11.78 -15.56
C ALA A 40 3.64 12.96 -16.52
N GLY A 41 4.23 12.93 -17.73
CA GLY A 41 4.24 14.04 -18.68
C GLY A 41 4.96 15.28 -18.15
N VAL A 42 6.06 15.07 -17.40
CA VAL A 42 6.92 16.14 -16.87
C VAL A 42 8.34 16.02 -17.45
N GLY A 43 9.05 17.13 -17.49
CA GLY A 43 10.46 17.11 -17.86
C GLY A 43 11.31 16.45 -16.76
N GLN A 44 12.41 15.77 -17.14
CA GLN A 44 13.34 15.14 -16.19
C GLN A 44 13.83 16.11 -15.11
N ALA A 45 14.17 17.36 -15.49
CA ALA A 45 14.59 18.39 -14.54
C ALA A 45 13.50 18.70 -13.50
N THR A 46 12.22 18.60 -13.87
CA THR A 46 11.11 18.79 -12.95
C THR A 46 10.97 17.57 -12.03
N LEU A 47 11.13 16.36 -12.55
CA LEU A 47 11.13 15.15 -11.74
C LEU A 47 12.25 15.20 -10.68
N TYR A 48 13.50 15.42 -11.09
CA TYR A 48 14.64 15.42 -10.16
C TYR A 48 14.64 16.58 -9.16
N ARG A 49 13.96 17.69 -9.47
CA ARG A 49 13.72 18.75 -8.47
C ARG A 49 12.73 18.33 -7.38
N ASN A 50 11.74 17.50 -7.71
CA ASN A 50 10.77 16.99 -6.74
C ASN A 50 11.30 15.77 -5.98
N PHE A 51 11.96 14.86 -6.71
CA PHE A 51 12.47 13.59 -6.19
C PHE A 51 13.89 13.38 -6.71
N PRO A 52 14.91 13.65 -5.90
CA PRO A 52 16.31 13.63 -6.35
C PRO A 52 16.78 12.25 -6.81
N ASP A 53 16.15 11.21 -6.30
CA ASP A 53 16.46 9.82 -6.67
C ASP A 53 15.22 8.91 -6.50
N HIS A 54 15.39 7.65 -6.85
CA HIS A 54 14.35 6.64 -6.74
C HIS A 54 13.92 6.37 -5.28
N ARG A 55 14.84 6.52 -4.32
CA ARG A 55 14.57 6.31 -2.89
C ARG A 55 13.63 7.36 -2.34
N ALA A 56 13.86 8.64 -2.69
CA ALA A 56 13.00 9.74 -2.31
C ALA A 56 11.59 9.57 -2.88
N LEU A 57 11.47 9.14 -4.12
CA LEU A 57 10.19 8.84 -4.76
C LEU A 57 9.48 7.68 -4.06
N THR A 58 10.17 6.58 -3.78
CA THR A 58 9.64 5.42 -3.06
C THR A 58 9.15 5.79 -1.67
N ALA A 59 9.95 6.55 -0.92
CA ALA A 59 9.56 7.01 0.43
C ALA A 59 8.25 7.77 0.41
N GLU A 60 8.06 8.65 -0.56
CA GLU A 60 6.84 9.46 -0.66
C GLU A 60 5.62 8.62 -1.04
N VAL A 61 5.76 7.69 -1.97
CA VAL A 61 4.68 6.73 -2.32
C VAL A 61 4.23 5.93 -1.09
N LEU A 62 5.18 5.51 -0.23
CA LEU A 62 4.86 4.82 1.02
C LEU A 62 4.20 5.74 2.06
N VAL A 63 4.59 7.02 2.11
CA VAL A 63 3.94 8.02 3.00
C VAL A 63 2.50 8.23 2.58
N GLU A 64 2.22 8.45 1.30
CA GLU A 64 0.85 8.61 0.81
C GLU A 64 -0.04 7.40 1.08
N GLN A 65 0.52 6.20 1.01
CA GLN A 65 -0.24 4.99 1.37
C GLN A 65 -0.67 5.03 2.85
N ILE A 66 0.27 5.37 3.75
CA ILE A 66 -0.05 5.50 5.19
C ILE A 66 -1.12 6.57 5.43
N GLU A 67 -1.03 7.71 4.74
CA GLU A 67 -2.01 8.79 4.87
C GLU A 67 -3.40 8.31 4.47
N ARG A 68 -3.54 7.66 3.30
CA ARG A 68 -4.83 7.11 2.83
C ARG A 68 -5.41 6.08 3.79
N ILE A 69 -4.61 5.14 4.29
CA ILE A 69 -5.06 4.13 5.25
C ILE A 69 -5.44 4.76 6.59
N THR A 70 -4.71 5.82 7.01
CA THR A 70 -5.02 6.57 8.24
C THR A 70 -6.37 7.29 8.10
N GLU A 71 -6.59 7.99 7.01
CA GLU A 71 -7.84 8.69 6.72
C GLU A 71 -9.01 7.70 6.69
N LEU A 72 -8.87 6.59 5.98
CA LEU A 72 -9.86 5.52 5.95
C LEU A 72 -10.13 4.95 7.36
N GLY A 73 -9.11 4.79 8.18
CA GLY A 73 -9.24 4.35 9.58
C GLY A 73 -10.01 5.34 10.45
N VAL A 74 -9.83 6.65 10.22
CA VAL A 74 -10.59 7.71 10.90
C VAL A 74 -12.05 7.72 10.43
N GLU A 75 -12.29 7.64 9.13
CA GLU A 75 -13.65 7.60 8.55
C GLU A 75 -14.47 6.39 9.05
N ARG A 76 -13.78 5.28 9.28
CA ARG A 76 -14.39 4.02 9.75
C ARG A 76 -14.32 3.83 11.26
N ALA A 77 -13.98 4.87 12.03
CA ALA A 77 -13.89 4.79 13.47
C ALA A 77 -15.24 4.39 14.09
N GLY A 78 -15.25 3.26 14.81
CA GLY A 78 -16.46 2.68 15.42
C GLY A 78 -17.27 1.75 14.51
N ASP A 79 -16.87 1.58 13.25
CA ASP A 79 -17.45 0.59 12.34
C ASP A 79 -16.92 -0.81 12.73
N PRO A 80 -17.80 -1.81 13.06
CA PRO A 80 -17.38 -3.17 13.37
C PRO A 80 -16.59 -3.85 12.25
N ASP A 81 -16.78 -3.40 10.99
CA ASP A 81 -16.13 -3.95 9.81
C ASP A 81 -14.86 -3.19 9.42
N ALA A 82 -14.48 -2.13 10.16
CA ALA A 82 -13.29 -1.31 9.87
C ALA A 82 -12.01 -2.15 9.66
N PHE A 83 -11.81 -3.16 10.50
CA PHE A 83 -10.66 -4.07 10.38
C PHE A 83 -10.59 -4.74 8.98
N PHE A 84 -11.70 -5.27 8.51
CA PHE A 84 -11.76 -6.00 7.23
C PHE A 84 -11.61 -5.05 6.04
N VAL A 85 -12.19 -3.85 6.14
CA VAL A 85 -12.06 -2.81 5.12
C VAL A 85 -10.60 -2.36 4.99
N LEU A 86 -9.94 -2.05 6.11
CA LEU A 86 -8.54 -1.64 6.14
C LEU A 86 -7.61 -2.75 5.61
N LEU A 87 -7.83 -3.99 6.05
CA LEU A 87 -7.02 -5.13 5.59
C LEU A 87 -7.16 -5.36 4.08
N ARG A 88 -8.39 -5.20 3.53
CA ARG A 88 -8.62 -5.29 2.09
C ARG A 88 -7.85 -4.20 1.32
N ASN A 89 -7.93 -2.96 1.78
CA ASN A 89 -7.20 -1.85 1.17
C ASN A 89 -5.68 -2.06 1.22
N LEU A 90 -5.15 -2.57 2.34
CA LEU A 90 -3.73 -2.93 2.44
C LEU A 90 -3.32 -3.99 1.41
N VAL A 91 -4.17 -4.99 1.15
CA VAL A 91 -3.89 -6.03 0.13
C VAL A 91 -3.96 -5.46 -1.29
N GLU A 92 -4.90 -4.57 -1.57
CA GLU A 92 -5.01 -3.87 -2.86
C GLU A 92 -3.79 -3.00 -3.11
N ASP A 93 -3.39 -2.18 -2.14
CA ASP A 93 -2.19 -1.35 -2.20
C ASP A 93 -0.90 -2.17 -2.38
N MET A 94 -0.83 -3.37 -1.80
CA MET A 94 0.32 -4.27 -2.03
C MET A 94 0.45 -4.71 -3.49
N ALA A 95 -0.65 -4.87 -4.22
CA ALA A 95 -0.59 -5.18 -5.64
C ALA A 95 -0.03 -3.99 -6.44
N ASP A 96 -0.40 -2.77 -6.06
CA ASP A 96 0.09 -1.53 -6.66
C ASP A 96 1.57 -1.23 -6.30
N LEU A 97 2.03 -1.72 -5.16
CA LEU A 97 3.42 -1.53 -4.70
C LEU A 97 4.29 -2.79 -4.89
N TYR A 98 3.87 -3.74 -5.72
CA TYR A 98 4.56 -5.02 -5.90
C TYR A 98 6.05 -4.88 -6.24
N ALA A 99 6.38 -3.94 -7.12
CA ALA A 99 7.77 -3.69 -7.56
C ALA A 99 8.68 -3.20 -6.42
N LEU A 100 8.14 -2.49 -5.43
CA LEU A 100 8.93 -2.01 -4.30
C LEU A 100 9.49 -3.16 -3.46
N GLY A 101 8.76 -4.27 -3.36
CA GLY A 101 9.25 -5.48 -2.69
C GLY A 101 10.45 -6.12 -3.41
N GLU A 102 10.49 -6.05 -4.74
CA GLU A 102 11.63 -6.51 -5.55
C GLU A 102 12.83 -5.55 -5.41
N LEU A 103 12.56 -4.25 -5.43
CA LEU A 103 13.57 -3.22 -5.24
C LEU A 103 14.21 -3.31 -3.85
N ALA A 104 13.40 -3.53 -2.80
CA ALA A 104 13.87 -3.68 -1.43
C ALA A 104 14.89 -4.82 -1.24
N ARG A 105 14.79 -5.88 -2.05
CA ARG A 105 15.77 -6.98 -2.02
C ARG A 105 17.11 -6.59 -2.62
N ARG A 106 17.15 -5.55 -3.43
CA ARG A 106 18.36 -5.06 -4.13
C ARG A 106 18.94 -3.81 -3.51
N ASP A 107 18.11 -3.03 -2.81
CA ASP A 107 18.49 -1.78 -2.16
C ASP A 107 18.10 -1.79 -0.67
N ALA A 108 19.10 -1.87 0.21
CA ALA A 108 18.90 -1.92 1.65
C ALA A 108 18.19 -0.66 2.22
N CYS A 109 18.34 0.49 1.57
CA CYS A 109 17.65 1.72 1.97
C CYS A 109 16.13 1.58 1.73
N VAL A 110 15.72 1.05 0.58
CA VAL A 110 14.31 0.77 0.29
C VAL A 110 13.78 -0.31 1.23
N GLY A 111 14.59 -1.33 1.55
CA GLY A 111 14.26 -2.35 2.55
C GLY A 111 13.95 -1.75 3.91
N SER A 112 14.77 -0.81 4.39
CA SER A 112 14.55 -0.08 5.64
C SER A 112 13.28 0.79 5.61
N GLN A 113 12.99 1.44 4.49
CA GLN A 113 11.75 2.22 4.30
C GLN A 113 10.51 1.33 4.38
N LEU A 114 10.54 0.14 3.76
CA LEU A 114 9.44 -0.82 3.85
C LEU A 114 9.25 -1.36 5.27
N GLU A 115 10.33 -1.57 6.04
CA GLU A 115 10.20 -2.00 7.44
C GLU A 115 9.57 -0.90 8.31
N GLN A 116 9.99 0.36 8.18
CA GLN A 116 9.35 1.49 8.85
C GLN A 116 7.87 1.64 8.44
N HIS A 117 7.56 1.41 7.18
CA HIS A 117 6.19 1.40 6.69
C HIS A 117 5.36 0.29 7.35
N ARG A 118 5.92 -0.92 7.49
CA ARG A 118 5.30 -2.05 8.19
C ARG A 118 4.99 -1.71 9.65
N GLU A 119 5.91 -1.06 10.36
CA GLU A 119 5.70 -0.61 11.73
C GLU A 119 4.53 0.38 11.86
N ARG A 120 4.42 1.32 10.91
CA ARG A 120 3.29 2.28 10.87
C ARG A 120 1.96 1.56 10.62
N ILE A 121 1.91 0.62 9.70
CA ILE A 121 0.72 -0.22 9.46
C ILE A 121 0.35 -0.98 10.72
N ALA A 122 1.33 -1.57 11.43
CA ALA A 122 1.09 -2.27 12.68
C ALA A 122 0.40 -1.37 13.71
N GLU A 123 0.88 -0.14 13.88
CA GLU A 123 0.28 0.82 14.81
C GLU A 123 -1.16 1.17 14.43
N LEU A 124 -1.41 1.46 13.16
CA LEU A 124 -2.74 1.78 12.64
C LEU A 124 -3.74 0.63 12.82
N MET A 125 -3.30 -0.61 12.68
CA MET A 125 -4.17 -1.79 12.76
C MET A 125 -4.50 -2.23 14.20
N LYS A 126 -3.80 -1.74 15.23
CA LYS A 126 -4.02 -2.15 16.64
C LYS A 126 -5.46 -1.93 17.10
N ARG A 127 -5.98 -0.73 16.89
CA ARG A 127 -7.34 -0.38 17.33
C ARG A 127 -8.42 -1.13 16.53
N PRO A 128 -8.43 -1.11 15.17
CA PRO A 128 -9.38 -1.89 14.38
C PRO A 128 -9.39 -3.38 14.73
N LEU A 129 -8.22 -3.98 14.96
CA LEU A 129 -8.07 -5.37 15.39
C LEU A 129 -8.75 -5.62 16.76
N SER A 130 -8.52 -4.71 17.72
CA SER A 130 -9.12 -4.79 19.06
C SER A 130 -10.65 -4.66 18.99
N ASP A 131 -11.15 -3.70 18.23
CA ASP A 131 -12.57 -3.41 18.08
C ASP A 131 -13.30 -4.60 17.41
N ALA A 132 -12.74 -5.19 16.35
CA ALA A 132 -13.29 -6.37 15.69
C ALA A 132 -13.35 -7.61 16.62
N LYS A 133 -12.33 -7.80 17.48
CA LYS A 133 -12.35 -8.85 18.51
C LYS A 133 -13.42 -8.62 19.55
N ALA A 134 -13.58 -7.37 20.01
CA ALA A 134 -14.60 -7.00 20.99
C ALA A 134 -16.01 -7.15 20.42
N ALA A 135 -16.21 -6.83 19.14
CA ALA A 135 -17.46 -7.03 18.41
C ALA A 135 -17.77 -8.52 18.12
N GLY A 136 -16.78 -9.40 18.28
CA GLY A 136 -16.96 -10.84 17.98
C GLY A 136 -16.96 -11.17 16.48
N THR A 137 -16.59 -10.23 15.61
CA THR A 137 -16.48 -10.44 14.16
C THR A 137 -15.16 -11.10 13.79
N LEU A 138 -14.16 -11.04 14.68
CA LEU A 138 -12.85 -11.63 14.52
C LEU A 138 -12.56 -12.60 15.69
N ARG A 139 -11.80 -13.66 15.43
CA ARG A 139 -11.33 -14.59 16.47
C ARG A 139 -10.52 -13.83 17.52
N ARG A 140 -10.71 -14.19 18.79
CA ARG A 140 -10.03 -13.52 19.92
C ARG A 140 -8.52 -13.75 19.96
N ASP A 141 -8.06 -14.87 19.41
CA ASP A 141 -6.65 -15.27 19.34
C ASP A 141 -5.89 -14.64 18.17
N THR A 142 -6.56 -13.93 17.25
CA THR A 142 -5.91 -13.24 16.13
C THR A 142 -4.96 -12.16 16.64
N SER A 143 -3.72 -12.14 16.17
CA SER A 143 -2.67 -11.20 16.52
C SER A 143 -2.35 -10.23 15.37
N LEU A 144 -1.50 -9.22 15.61
CA LEU A 144 -0.94 -8.40 14.53
C LEU A 144 -0.01 -9.23 13.62
N ASP A 145 0.67 -10.23 14.17
CA ASP A 145 1.50 -11.13 13.37
C ASP A 145 0.66 -11.93 12.37
N ASP A 146 -0.57 -12.33 12.75
CA ASP A 146 -1.50 -12.97 11.82
C ASP A 146 -1.93 -12.03 10.70
N VAL A 147 -2.11 -10.72 10.98
CA VAL A 147 -2.38 -9.71 9.94
C VAL A 147 -1.23 -9.67 8.94
N PHE A 148 0.02 -9.63 9.41
CA PHE A 148 1.18 -9.64 8.52
C PHE A 148 1.36 -10.97 7.79
N LEU A 149 0.99 -12.09 8.40
CA LEU A 149 0.96 -13.39 7.74
C LEU A 149 -0.06 -13.41 6.59
N VAL A 150 -1.25 -12.83 6.78
CA VAL A 150 -2.26 -12.66 5.71
C VAL A 150 -1.68 -11.84 4.56
N LEU A 151 -1.05 -10.71 4.85
CA LEU A 151 -0.40 -9.87 3.84
C LEU A 151 0.70 -10.63 3.10
N LEU A 152 1.50 -11.44 3.81
CA LEU A 152 2.54 -12.27 3.20
C LEU A 152 1.96 -13.36 2.30
N MET A 153 0.86 -14.00 2.70
CA MET A 153 0.15 -14.99 1.87
C MET A 153 -0.42 -14.35 0.61
N ALA A 154 -1.05 -13.17 0.72
CA ALA A 154 -1.53 -12.41 -0.42
C ALA A 154 -0.39 -12.06 -1.39
N LYS A 155 0.76 -11.58 -0.86
CA LYS A 155 1.97 -11.33 -1.65
C LYS A 155 2.47 -12.60 -2.34
N GLY A 156 2.50 -13.73 -1.65
CA GLY A 156 2.87 -15.03 -2.22
C GLY A 156 1.98 -15.42 -3.40
N ALA A 157 0.67 -15.16 -3.33
CA ALA A 157 -0.27 -15.43 -4.42
C ALA A 157 0.03 -14.58 -5.67
N MET A 158 0.56 -13.37 -5.50
CA MET A 158 0.91 -12.46 -6.61
C MET A 158 2.12 -12.93 -7.42
N THR A 159 3.03 -13.71 -6.85
CA THR A 159 4.34 -14.03 -7.46
C THR A 159 4.22 -14.81 -8.78
N ARG A 160 3.14 -15.56 -8.97
CA ARG A 160 2.87 -16.32 -10.21
C ARG A 160 1.98 -15.59 -11.19
N ALA A 161 1.39 -14.46 -10.79
CA ALA A 161 0.46 -13.71 -11.62
C ALA A 161 1.21 -12.73 -12.54
N GLN A 162 0.82 -12.66 -13.80
CA GLN A 162 1.40 -11.76 -14.79
C GLN A 162 0.49 -10.53 -14.98
N GLY A 163 1.06 -9.33 -14.77
CA GLY A 163 0.35 -8.07 -14.89
C GLY A 163 -0.38 -7.66 -13.60
N ALA A 164 -0.66 -6.37 -13.46
CA ALA A 164 -1.25 -5.77 -12.25
C ALA A 164 -2.63 -6.36 -11.92
N ALA A 165 -3.52 -6.46 -12.91
CA ALA A 165 -4.87 -7.00 -12.73
C ALA A 165 -4.87 -8.45 -12.22
N ALA A 166 -4.01 -9.32 -12.77
CA ALA A 166 -3.89 -10.70 -12.32
C ALA A 166 -3.30 -10.80 -10.91
N ARG A 167 -2.33 -9.94 -10.57
CA ARG A 167 -1.79 -9.84 -9.19
C ARG A 167 -2.86 -9.43 -8.20
N GLY A 168 -3.62 -8.37 -8.50
CA GLY A 168 -4.74 -7.92 -7.65
C GLY A 168 -5.79 -9.01 -7.45
N ALA A 169 -6.20 -9.70 -8.51
CA ALA A 169 -7.16 -10.81 -8.42
C ALA A 169 -6.63 -11.97 -7.54
N ALA A 170 -5.36 -12.35 -7.70
CA ALA A 170 -4.73 -13.41 -6.90
C ALA A 170 -4.64 -13.02 -5.41
N ALA A 171 -4.25 -11.79 -5.13
CA ALA A 171 -4.16 -11.25 -3.76
C ALA A 171 -5.53 -11.22 -3.08
N ASN A 172 -6.55 -10.70 -3.76
CA ASN A 172 -7.92 -10.63 -3.23
C ASN A 172 -8.52 -12.04 -3.01
N ARG A 173 -8.21 -13.01 -3.89
CA ARG A 173 -8.63 -14.39 -3.68
C ARG A 173 -7.96 -15.02 -2.46
N ALA A 174 -6.66 -14.80 -2.28
CA ALA A 174 -5.92 -15.25 -1.10
C ALA A 174 -6.49 -14.63 0.18
N LEU A 175 -6.78 -13.32 0.16
CA LEU A 175 -7.42 -12.62 1.27
C LEU A 175 -8.78 -13.24 1.62
N THR A 176 -9.66 -13.46 0.64
CA THR A 176 -10.99 -14.06 0.87
C THR A 176 -10.88 -15.40 1.56
N LEU A 177 -10.03 -16.30 1.05
CA LEU A 177 -9.82 -17.63 1.63
C LEU A 177 -9.26 -17.58 3.06
N THR A 178 -8.41 -16.58 3.33
CA THR A 178 -7.78 -16.42 4.65
C THR A 178 -8.77 -15.82 5.66
N LEU A 179 -9.58 -14.83 5.23
CA LEU A 179 -10.58 -14.21 6.11
C LEU A 179 -11.61 -15.21 6.61
N GLU A 180 -12.02 -16.18 5.78
CA GLU A 180 -12.88 -17.28 6.21
C GLU A 180 -12.26 -18.06 7.39
N GLY A 181 -10.92 -18.18 7.43
CA GLY A 181 -10.17 -18.80 8.54
C GLY A 181 -10.10 -17.95 9.80
N LEU A 182 -10.19 -16.64 9.69
CA LEU A 182 -10.11 -15.69 10.80
C LEU A 182 -11.47 -15.40 11.45
N MET A 183 -12.57 -15.80 10.81
CA MET A 183 -13.90 -15.66 11.40
C MET A 183 -14.12 -16.66 12.52
N PRO A 184 -14.94 -16.33 13.55
CA PRO A 184 -15.33 -17.26 14.60
C PRO A 184 -16.00 -18.51 14.03
N SER A 185 -15.80 -19.66 14.66
CA SER A 185 -16.36 -20.95 14.19
C SER A 185 -17.90 -20.94 14.10
N SER A 186 -18.57 -20.09 14.87
CA SER A 186 -20.03 -19.88 14.83
C SER A 186 -20.52 -19.11 13.59
N ALA A 187 -19.62 -18.46 12.86
CA ALA A 187 -19.93 -17.71 11.64
C ALA A 187 -19.59 -18.48 10.34
N ARG A 188 -19.07 -19.71 10.47
CA ARG A 188 -18.81 -20.60 9.34
C ARG A 188 -20.05 -21.41 9.03
N ILE A 189 -20.84 -20.96 8.07
CA ILE A 189 -21.96 -21.71 7.47
C ILE A 189 -21.57 -22.13 6.08
#